data_d5befa5f143fee15ae5131c8160cbaea
#
_entry.id   d5befa5f143fee15ae5131c8160cbaea
#
_cell.length_a   1.000
_cell.length_b   1.000
_cell.length_c   1.000
_cell.angle_alpha   90.00
_cell.angle_beta   90.00
_cell.angle_gamma   90.00
#
_symmetry.space_group_name_H-M   'P 1'
#
loop_
_entity.id
_entity.type
_entity.pdbx_description
1 polymer ?
#
loop_
_entity_poly.entity_id
_entity_poly.type
_entity_poly.pdbx_seq_one_letter_code
_entity_poly.pdbx_strand_id
1 'polypeptide(L)'
;ARLATLKDAPLSTFEAGKSLDLDQDNSVTKGTINAMSSALQGYKLGVTVATIHENFANEYLDVDLKVYQTQDEMNLDLTAGRIDAMLCDVGTTEALMETPSGANVALVGPNIFGGLLGAGVGAGIRQDNGDLKAMFDDAIAASIADGTAGKIATKWFGKDITP
;
A
#
# COMPACT_ATOMS: atom_id res chain seq x y z
N ALA A 1 -1.95 2.00 0.54
CA ALA A 1 -0.71 1.60 -0.16
C ALA A 1 0.31 2.73 -0.18
N ARG A 2 1.58 2.42 -0.41
CA ARG A 2 2.64 3.41 -0.53
C ARG A 2 3.83 2.84 -1.33
N LEU A 3 4.62 3.72 -1.94
CA LEU A 3 5.90 3.33 -2.55
C LEU A 3 6.96 3.06 -1.47
N ALA A 4 7.84 2.10 -1.75
CA ALA A 4 9.04 1.85 -0.97
C ALA A 4 10.26 1.73 -1.89
N THR A 5 11.41 2.18 -1.43
CA THR A 5 12.69 2.16 -2.13
C THR A 5 13.84 1.98 -1.14
N LEU A 6 15.07 1.86 -1.61
CA LEU A 6 16.24 1.88 -0.74
C LEU A 6 16.56 3.31 -0.30
N LYS A 7 17.03 3.49 0.94
CA LYS A 7 17.34 4.80 1.54
C LYS A 7 18.43 5.58 0.79
N ASP A 8 19.31 4.89 0.11
CA ASP A 8 20.42 5.42 -0.69
C ASP A 8 20.09 5.53 -2.19
N ALA A 9 18.88 5.13 -2.60
CA ALA A 9 18.43 5.25 -3.99
C ALA A 9 17.96 6.68 -4.30
N PRO A 10 18.03 7.13 -5.58
CA PRO A 10 17.57 8.47 -5.98
C PRO A 10 16.12 8.76 -5.61
N LEU A 11 15.25 7.73 -5.64
CA LEU A 11 13.84 7.86 -5.26
C LEU A 11 13.62 8.08 -3.75
N SER A 12 14.62 7.92 -2.90
CA SER A 12 14.50 8.04 -1.44
C SER A 12 14.06 9.44 -0.98
N THR A 13 14.26 10.46 -1.81
CA THR A 13 13.85 11.85 -1.53
C THR A 13 12.52 12.23 -2.20
N PHE A 14 11.84 11.27 -2.85
CA PHE A 14 10.59 11.57 -3.53
C PHE A 14 9.45 11.86 -2.53
N GLU A 15 8.91 13.08 -2.65
CA GLU A 15 7.75 13.55 -1.89
C GLU A 15 6.71 14.13 -2.86
N ALA A 16 5.49 13.57 -2.87
CA ALA A 16 4.36 14.08 -3.66
C ALA A 16 3.14 14.32 -2.76
N GLY A 17 3.34 15.12 -1.70
CA GLY A 17 2.33 15.35 -0.68
C GLY A 17 2.25 14.21 0.35
N LYS A 18 1.30 14.34 1.29
CA LYS A 18 1.15 13.37 2.41
C LYS A 18 0.22 12.22 2.07
N SER A 19 -0.78 12.46 1.24
CA SER A 19 -1.82 11.48 0.89
C SER A 19 -2.36 11.73 -0.52
N LEU A 20 -2.78 10.64 -1.15
CA LEU A 20 -3.48 10.60 -2.43
C LEU A 20 -4.79 9.84 -2.23
N ASP A 21 -5.89 10.57 -2.26
CA ASP A 21 -7.25 10.04 -2.18
C ASP A 21 -7.81 9.87 -3.60
N LEU A 22 -7.98 8.62 -4.03
CA LEU A 22 -8.44 8.28 -5.38
C LEU A 22 -9.97 8.47 -5.55
N ASP A 23 -10.72 8.66 -4.47
CA ASP A 23 -12.14 9.02 -4.55
C ASP A 23 -12.34 10.50 -4.94
N GLN A 24 -11.27 11.31 -4.91
CA GLN A 24 -11.26 12.71 -5.28
C GLN A 24 -10.81 12.90 -6.73
N ASP A 25 -11.74 13.10 -7.66
CA ASP A 25 -11.41 13.46 -9.06
C ASP A 25 -11.17 14.96 -9.20
N ASN A 26 -10.01 15.43 -8.73
CA ASN A 26 -9.64 16.84 -8.78
C ASN A 26 -8.21 17.05 -9.31
N SER A 27 -7.82 18.31 -9.50
CA SER A 27 -6.51 18.67 -10.03
C SER A 27 -5.35 18.27 -9.12
N VAL A 28 -5.55 18.19 -7.81
CA VAL A 28 -4.53 17.78 -6.84
C VAL A 28 -4.25 16.29 -6.98
N THR A 29 -5.29 15.46 -7.05
CA THR A 29 -5.18 14.02 -7.28
C THR A 29 -4.44 13.73 -8.59
N LYS A 30 -4.88 14.34 -9.70
CA LYS A 30 -4.23 14.19 -11.01
C LYS A 30 -2.77 14.69 -11.00
N GLY A 31 -2.51 15.81 -10.35
CA GLY A 31 -1.16 16.36 -10.20
C GLY A 31 -0.24 15.42 -9.42
N THR A 32 -0.73 14.81 -8.35
CA THR A 32 0.03 13.84 -7.55
C THR A 32 0.35 12.57 -8.33
N ILE A 33 -0.62 12.03 -9.07
CA ILE A 33 -0.42 10.86 -9.95
C ILE A 33 0.64 11.17 -11.02
N ASN A 34 0.54 12.32 -11.68
CA ASN A 34 1.53 12.74 -12.68
C ASN A 34 2.93 12.91 -12.08
N ALA A 35 3.03 13.44 -10.86
CA ALA A 35 4.30 13.56 -10.15
C ALA A 35 4.91 12.18 -9.82
N MET A 36 4.08 11.21 -9.42
CA MET A 36 4.51 9.83 -9.19
C MET A 36 5.02 9.18 -10.48
N SER A 37 4.25 9.26 -11.59
CA SER A 37 4.68 8.74 -12.89
C SER A 37 5.98 9.38 -13.34
N SER A 38 6.11 10.70 -13.22
CA SER A 38 7.33 11.42 -13.61
C SER A 38 8.54 11.02 -12.76
N ALA A 39 8.36 10.83 -11.45
CA ALA A 39 9.43 10.41 -10.56
C ALA A 39 9.91 8.98 -10.83
N LEU A 40 9.01 8.12 -11.30
CA LEU A 40 9.28 6.71 -11.59
C LEU A 40 9.80 6.47 -13.02
N GLN A 41 9.86 7.51 -13.87
CA GLN A 41 10.38 7.34 -15.23
C GLN A 41 11.84 6.87 -15.23
N GLY A 42 12.09 5.78 -15.97
CA GLY A 42 13.41 5.16 -16.06
C GLY A 42 13.76 4.24 -14.89
N TYR A 43 12.85 4.08 -13.93
CA TYR A 43 12.98 3.15 -12.80
C TYR A 43 12.02 1.97 -12.95
N LYS A 44 12.41 0.82 -12.37
CA LYS A 44 11.58 -0.40 -12.33
C LYS A 44 10.74 -0.43 -11.07
N LEU A 45 9.42 -0.46 -11.26
CA LEU A 45 8.45 -0.59 -10.17
C LEU A 45 8.00 -2.05 -10.03
N GLY A 46 8.19 -2.64 -8.86
CA GLY A 46 7.67 -3.95 -8.51
C GLY A 46 6.26 -3.89 -7.94
N VAL A 47 5.41 -4.85 -8.34
CA VAL A 47 4.09 -5.12 -7.74
C VAL A 47 3.87 -6.63 -7.67
N THR A 48 2.96 -7.06 -6.80
CA THR A 48 2.54 -8.47 -6.75
C THR A 48 1.36 -8.71 -7.70
N VAL A 49 1.38 -9.82 -8.43
CA VAL A 49 0.35 -10.22 -9.40
C VAL A 49 -1.05 -10.29 -8.80
N ALA A 50 -2.05 -9.91 -9.59
CA ALA A 50 -3.47 -9.97 -9.25
C ALA A 50 -3.84 -9.18 -7.96
N THR A 51 -3.10 -8.12 -7.65
CA THR A 51 -3.38 -7.24 -6.52
C THR A 51 -3.97 -5.90 -6.98
N ILE A 52 -4.58 -5.20 -6.03
CA ILE A 52 -5.03 -3.82 -6.22
C ILE A 52 -3.86 -2.87 -6.57
N HIS A 53 -2.64 -3.19 -6.15
CA HIS A 53 -1.43 -2.43 -6.45
C HIS A 53 -1.02 -2.55 -7.93
N GLU A 54 -1.11 -3.77 -8.49
CA GLU A 54 -0.91 -4.00 -9.92
C GLU A 54 -1.95 -3.25 -10.75
N ASN A 55 -3.23 -3.33 -10.35
CA ASN A 55 -4.30 -2.60 -11.03
C ASN A 55 -4.07 -1.09 -11.00
N PHE A 56 -3.69 -0.53 -9.84
CA PHE A 56 -3.37 0.88 -9.71
C PHE A 56 -2.19 1.28 -10.59
N ALA A 57 -1.11 0.51 -10.60
CA ALA A 57 0.06 0.82 -11.42
C ALA A 57 -0.28 0.81 -12.91
N ASN A 58 -1.03 -0.19 -13.38
CA ASN A 58 -1.45 -0.29 -14.77
C ASN A 58 -2.41 0.82 -15.22
N GLU A 59 -3.29 1.30 -14.31
CA GLU A 59 -4.29 2.31 -14.66
C GLU A 59 -3.76 3.74 -14.59
N TYR A 60 -2.92 4.02 -13.60
CA TYR A 60 -2.55 5.39 -13.26
C TYR A 60 -1.09 5.76 -13.55
N LEU A 61 -0.19 4.77 -13.69
CA LEU A 61 1.25 5.06 -13.81
C LEU A 61 1.79 4.63 -15.19
N ASP A 62 2.62 5.47 -15.76
CA ASP A 62 3.43 5.14 -16.95
C ASP A 62 4.85 4.78 -16.50
N VAL A 63 5.08 3.49 -16.22
CA VAL A 63 6.33 3.01 -15.58
C VAL A 63 6.76 1.65 -16.15
N ASP A 64 8.05 1.31 -16.02
CA ASP A 64 8.56 -0.04 -16.24
C ASP A 64 8.12 -0.96 -15.08
N LEU A 65 7.02 -1.69 -15.30
CA LEU A 65 6.37 -2.50 -14.27
C LEU A 65 6.90 -3.93 -14.29
N LYS A 66 7.41 -4.40 -13.15
CA LYS A 66 7.80 -5.79 -12.93
C LYS A 66 6.82 -6.48 -11.97
N VAL A 67 6.14 -7.50 -12.46
CA VAL A 67 5.13 -8.26 -11.71
C VAL A 67 5.77 -9.50 -11.08
N TYR A 68 5.51 -9.71 -9.76
CA TYR A 68 6.03 -10.82 -8.97
C TYR A 68 4.92 -11.76 -8.55
N GLN A 69 5.23 -13.05 -8.41
CA GLN A 69 4.28 -14.04 -7.91
C GLN A 69 4.04 -13.89 -6.41
N THR A 70 5.07 -13.49 -5.66
CA THR A 70 5.00 -13.33 -4.20
C THR A 70 5.63 -12.01 -3.74
N GLN A 71 5.18 -11.53 -2.58
CA GLN A 71 5.77 -10.38 -1.91
C GLN A 71 7.25 -10.63 -1.56
N ASP A 72 7.59 -11.86 -1.15
CA ASP A 72 8.97 -12.21 -0.76
C ASP A 72 9.94 -12.10 -1.93
N GLU A 73 9.55 -12.55 -3.13
CA GLU A 73 10.37 -12.37 -4.34
C GLU A 73 10.58 -10.88 -4.66
N MET A 74 9.53 -10.07 -4.54
CA MET A 74 9.62 -8.62 -4.74
C MET A 74 10.54 -7.96 -3.69
N ASN A 75 10.42 -8.35 -2.42
CA ASN A 75 11.27 -7.87 -1.34
C ASN A 75 12.75 -8.20 -1.58
N LEU A 76 13.05 -9.43 -2.03
CA LEU A 76 14.40 -9.86 -2.37
C LEU A 76 14.98 -9.05 -3.54
N ASP A 77 14.16 -8.73 -4.54
CA ASP A 77 14.62 -7.96 -5.69
C ASP A 77 14.83 -6.49 -5.34
N LEU A 78 13.98 -5.89 -4.49
CA LEU A 78 14.20 -4.53 -3.99
C LEU A 78 15.48 -4.44 -3.16
N THR A 79 15.64 -5.31 -2.18
CA THR A 79 16.79 -5.28 -1.27
C THR A 79 18.14 -5.59 -1.97
N ALA A 80 18.08 -6.30 -3.10
CA ALA A 80 19.23 -6.57 -3.95
C ALA A 80 19.46 -5.51 -5.06
N GLY A 81 18.62 -4.47 -5.14
CA GLY A 81 18.72 -3.41 -6.15
C GLY A 81 18.40 -3.86 -7.57
N ARG A 82 17.61 -4.95 -7.76
CA ARG A 82 17.16 -5.42 -9.08
C ARG A 82 15.90 -4.74 -9.57
N ILE A 83 15.14 -4.12 -8.67
CA ILE A 83 14.11 -3.11 -8.91
C ILE A 83 14.41 -1.87 -8.06
N ASP A 84 13.90 -0.73 -8.47
CA ASP A 84 14.20 0.57 -7.86
C ASP A 84 13.18 0.95 -6.80
N ALA A 85 11.94 0.51 -6.99
CA ALA A 85 10.84 0.73 -6.05
C ALA A 85 9.88 -0.45 -6.05
N MET A 86 9.06 -0.56 -5.01
CA MET A 86 7.89 -1.42 -4.96
C MET A 86 6.67 -0.65 -4.48
N LEU A 87 5.48 -1.06 -4.92
CA LEU A 87 4.20 -0.55 -4.44
C LEU A 87 3.46 -1.67 -3.71
N CYS A 88 3.20 -1.47 -2.44
CA CYS A 88 2.50 -2.45 -1.60
C CYS A 88 1.85 -1.79 -0.38
N ASP A 89 1.25 -2.60 0.49
CA ASP A 89 0.71 -2.11 1.75
C ASP A 89 1.79 -1.59 2.69
N VAL A 90 1.48 -0.51 3.39
CA VAL A 90 2.39 0.13 4.34
C VAL A 90 2.83 -0.86 5.43
N GLY A 91 1.90 -1.63 6.01
CA GLY A 91 2.23 -2.61 7.05
C GLY A 91 3.17 -3.72 6.57
N THR A 92 3.03 -4.15 5.31
CA THR A 92 3.95 -5.13 4.70
C THR A 92 5.37 -4.57 4.57
N THR A 93 5.47 -3.30 4.15
CA THR A 93 6.77 -2.62 4.07
C THR A 93 7.38 -2.37 5.46
N GLU A 94 6.58 -1.93 6.42
CA GLU A 94 7.03 -1.72 7.81
C GLU A 94 7.58 -3.01 8.41
N ALA A 95 6.89 -4.15 8.19
CA ALA A 95 7.39 -5.47 8.62
C ALA A 95 8.72 -5.86 7.95
N LEU A 96 8.90 -5.57 6.65
CA LEU A 96 10.17 -5.77 5.97
C LEU A 96 11.28 -4.90 6.59
N MET A 97 11.01 -3.64 6.87
CA MET A 97 11.99 -2.68 7.44
C MET A 97 12.50 -3.10 8.82
N GLU A 98 11.76 -3.91 9.57
CA GLU A 98 12.18 -4.47 10.85
C GLU A 98 13.15 -5.65 10.70
N THR A 99 13.29 -6.20 9.50
CA THR A 99 14.23 -7.30 9.22
C THR A 99 15.63 -6.76 8.93
N PRO A 100 16.69 -7.55 9.17
CA PRO A 100 18.04 -7.15 8.79
C PRO A 100 18.20 -6.85 7.29
N SER A 101 17.53 -7.60 6.42
CA SER A 101 17.57 -7.39 4.96
C SER A 101 16.84 -6.12 4.52
N GLY A 102 15.77 -5.74 5.23
CA GLY A 102 14.98 -4.55 4.94
C GLY A 102 15.42 -3.28 5.66
N ALA A 103 16.47 -3.33 6.47
CA ALA A 103 16.93 -2.17 7.27
C ALA A 103 17.26 -0.92 6.43
N ASN A 104 17.64 -1.13 5.15
CA ASN A 104 17.90 -0.04 4.19
C ASN A 104 16.68 0.37 3.36
N VAL A 105 15.49 -0.19 3.61
CA VAL A 105 14.25 0.18 2.92
C VAL A 105 13.61 1.42 3.57
N ALA A 106 12.99 2.27 2.78
CA ALA A 106 12.22 3.43 3.23
C ALA A 106 10.91 3.56 2.45
N LEU A 107 9.86 4.01 3.14
CA LEU A 107 8.61 4.44 2.53
C LEU A 107 8.77 5.85 1.94
N VAL A 108 8.33 6.04 0.70
CA VAL A 108 8.42 7.32 -0.02
C VAL A 108 7.10 7.68 -0.70
N GLY A 109 6.96 8.94 -1.08
CA GLY A 109 5.74 9.45 -1.73
C GLY A 109 4.51 9.48 -0.82
N PRO A 110 3.33 9.72 -1.39
CA PRO A 110 2.09 9.85 -0.65
C PRO A 110 1.57 8.50 -0.13
N ASN A 111 0.77 8.52 0.92
CA ASN A 111 -0.08 7.40 1.29
C ASN A 111 -1.30 7.36 0.35
N ILE A 112 -1.51 6.25 -0.37
CA ILE A 112 -2.53 6.10 -1.43
C ILE A 112 -3.68 5.26 -0.89
N PHE A 113 -4.92 5.73 -1.08
CA PHE A 113 -6.15 5.05 -0.63
C PHE A 113 -7.36 5.47 -1.48
N GLY A 114 -8.50 4.85 -1.26
CA GLY A 114 -9.73 5.08 -2.03
C GLY A 114 -9.70 4.48 -3.44
N GLY A 115 -10.74 4.70 -4.22
CA GLY A 115 -10.87 4.21 -5.59
C GLY A 115 -10.60 2.72 -5.71
N LEU A 116 -9.68 2.33 -6.59
CA LEU A 116 -9.27 0.93 -6.79
C LEU A 116 -8.65 0.27 -5.54
N LEU A 117 -8.09 1.05 -4.62
CA LEU A 117 -7.49 0.53 -3.39
C LEU A 117 -8.52 0.30 -2.28
N GLY A 118 -9.77 0.79 -2.47
CA GLY A 118 -10.85 0.67 -1.51
C GLY A 118 -10.67 1.54 -0.27
N ALA A 119 -11.68 1.50 0.61
CA ALA A 119 -11.72 2.28 1.83
C ALA A 119 -10.94 1.66 3.01
N GLY A 120 -10.41 0.45 2.86
CA GLY A 120 -9.71 -0.26 3.93
C GLY A 120 -9.71 -1.77 3.73
N VAL A 121 -9.43 -2.51 4.81
CA VAL A 121 -9.42 -3.98 4.82
C VAL A 121 -10.79 -4.50 5.26
N GLY A 122 -11.36 -5.43 4.51
CA GLY A 122 -12.66 -6.03 4.78
C GLY A 122 -12.61 -7.56 4.82
N ALA A 123 -13.61 -8.16 5.48
CA ALA A 123 -13.82 -9.61 5.44
C ALA A 123 -14.56 -10.00 4.16
N GLY A 124 -13.96 -10.86 3.33
CA GLY A 124 -14.61 -11.40 2.14
C GLY A 124 -15.65 -12.47 2.51
N ILE A 125 -16.92 -12.24 2.18
CA ILE A 125 -18.04 -13.14 2.46
C ILE A 125 -18.79 -13.43 1.16
N ARG A 126 -19.25 -14.69 0.98
CA ARG A 126 -20.05 -15.03 -0.20
C ARG A 126 -21.34 -14.22 -0.23
N GLN A 127 -21.77 -13.85 -1.43
CA GLN A 127 -22.92 -12.96 -1.63
C GLN A 127 -24.26 -13.53 -1.07
N ASP A 128 -24.39 -14.84 -1.02
CA ASP A 128 -25.56 -15.55 -0.51
C ASP A 128 -25.57 -15.76 1.02
N ASN A 129 -24.49 -15.37 1.73
CA ASN A 129 -24.35 -15.53 3.17
C ASN A 129 -24.66 -14.22 3.94
N GLY A 130 -25.86 -13.68 3.74
CA GLY A 130 -26.28 -12.41 4.36
C GLY A 130 -26.26 -12.45 5.90
N ASP A 131 -26.65 -13.59 6.50
CA ASP A 131 -26.66 -13.76 7.96
C ASP A 131 -25.24 -13.68 8.52
N LEU A 132 -24.27 -14.34 7.86
CA LEU A 132 -22.86 -14.30 8.27
C LEU A 132 -22.31 -12.87 8.12
N LYS A 133 -22.66 -12.17 7.04
CA LYS A 133 -22.26 -10.77 6.84
C LYS A 133 -22.76 -9.90 8.00
N ALA A 134 -24.02 -10.02 8.40
CA ALA A 134 -24.58 -9.25 9.50
C ALA A 134 -23.84 -9.51 10.82
N MET A 135 -23.53 -10.78 11.12
CA MET A 135 -22.75 -11.13 12.31
C MET A 135 -21.35 -10.50 12.31
N PHE A 136 -20.66 -10.48 11.16
CA PHE A 136 -19.35 -9.82 11.04
C PHE A 136 -19.47 -8.30 11.18
N ASP A 137 -20.45 -7.67 10.52
CA ASP A 137 -20.68 -6.23 10.61
C ASP A 137 -20.93 -5.79 12.06
N ASP A 138 -21.80 -6.51 12.79
CA ASP A 138 -22.11 -6.23 14.20
C ASP A 138 -20.85 -6.42 15.10
N ALA A 139 -20.11 -7.50 14.91
CA ALA A 139 -18.91 -7.78 15.70
C ALA A 139 -17.80 -6.75 15.45
N ILE A 140 -17.59 -6.34 14.19
CA ILE A 140 -16.62 -5.31 13.82
C ILE A 140 -17.03 -3.96 14.43
N ALA A 141 -18.30 -3.57 14.27
CA ALA A 141 -18.82 -2.32 14.84
C ALA A 141 -18.67 -2.28 16.36
N ALA A 142 -19.01 -3.38 17.05
CA ALA A 142 -18.85 -3.49 18.49
C ALA A 142 -17.38 -3.38 18.94
N SER A 143 -16.45 -4.05 18.22
CA SER A 143 -15.02 -4.03 18.54
C SER A 143 -14.37 -2.66 18.30
N ILE A 144 -14.87 -1.89 17.35
CA ILE A 144 -14.45 -0.50 17.14
C ILE A 144 -14.99 0.38 18.27
N ALA A 145 -16.28 0.24 18.59
CA ALA A 145 -16.94 1.07 19.58
C ALA A 145 -16.38 0.88 21.00
N ASP A 146 -15.99 -0.33 21.41
CA ASP A 146 -15.39 -0.63 22.71
C ASP A 146 -13.86 -0.44 22.75
N GLY A 147 -13.24 -0.07 21.62
CA GLY A 147 -11.80 0.16 21.48
C GLY A 147 -10.95 -1.12 21.39
N THR A 148 -11.57 -2.30 21.31
CA THR A 148 -10.85 -3.57 21.18
C THR A 148 -10.04 -3.62 19.88
N ALA A 149 -10.64 -3.22 18.75
CA ALA A 149 -9.98 -3.18 17.46
C ALA A 149 -8.75 -2.23 17.49
N GLY A 150 -8.89 -1.03 18.05
CA GLY A 150 -7.78 -0.07 18.18
C GLY A 150 -6.64 -0.58 19.06
N LYS A 151 -6.94 -1.28 20.17
CA LYS A 151 -5.92 -1.91 21.01
C LYS A 151 -5.15 -3.01 20.28
N ILE A 152 -5.86 -3.84 19.50
CA ILE A 152 -5.25 -4.89 18.68
C ILE A 152 -4.39 -4.26 17.59
N ALA A 153 -4.92 -3.26 16.89
CA ALA A 153 -4.17 -2.51 15.87
C ALA A 153 -2.88 -1.92 16.43
N THR A 154 -2.96 -1.22 17.56
CA THR A 154 -1.78 -0.64 18.23
C THR A 154 -0.76 -1.70 18.64
N LYS A 155 -1.22 -2.87 19.13
CA LYS A 155 -0.33 -3.98 19.49
C LYS A 155 0.47 -4.52 18.30
N TRP A 156 -0.17 -4.67 17.14
CA TRP A 156 0.43 -5.35 15.99
C TRP A 156 1.07 -4.40 14.97
N PHE A 157 0.58 -3.16 14.87
CA PHE A 157 1.04 -2.15 13.91
C PHE A 157 1.69 -0.93 14.57
N GLY A 158 1.84 -0.92 15.90
CA GLY A 158 2.42 0.21 16.63
C GLY A 158 1.55 1.47 16.67
N LYS A 159 0.38 1.45 16.02
CA LYS A 159 -0.57 2.57 15.92
C LYS A 159 -2.00 2.07 15.77
N ASP A 160 -2.96 2.88 16.17
CA ASP A 160 -4.37 2.65 15.86
C ASP A 160 -4.63 2.99 14.39
N ILE A 161 -5.12 2.00 13.64
CA ILE A 161 -5.48 2.11 12.21
C ILE A 161 -6.97 1.87 11.99
N THR A 162 -7.80 1.89 13.04
CA THR A 162 -9.26 1.80 12.92
C THR A 162 -9.83 3.10 12.29
N PRO A 163 -11.02 2.99 11.64
CA PRO A 163 -11.69 4.14 11.04
C PRO A 163 -12.02 5.23 12.04
#